data_97a6d0e9b0ec783598aaa2d9101316a9
#
_entry.id   97a6d0e9b0ec783598aaa2d9101316a9
#
_cell.length_a   1.000
_cell.length_b   1.000
_cell.length_c   1.000
_cell.angle_alpha   90.00
_cell.angle_beta   90.00
_cell.angle_gamma   90.00
#
_symmetry.space_group_name_H-M   'P 1'
#
loop_
_entity.id
_entity.type
_entity.pdbx_description
1 polymer ?
#
loop_
_entity_poly.entity_id
_entity_poly.type
_entity_poly.pdbx_seq_one_letter_code
_entity_poly.pdbx_strand_id
1 'polypeptide(L)'
;MSRSNQTTWLFPQSTQECYFVDETGASSQVQLYEENLQDATIFFAHAKQPRPVRMKELQETPQLALYFCLEGDTGSQSADELYLLKGQQHLIGYKPYFDGHYLLNSPVIKNFGVVIKEGMFNRLYIEELDVLKRFWDKVHAGQDADITPSAMPLTARQLSLIHDIAHCPFTGQMRQAYMESKIIELFLFQASQAESLKGKSSFQLSASDTEKLHAARSWIRQHMFEPMSMTQICRVSGLNEFKLKKGFRELFGTTTFGYLNELKMTYARQLILNSRCSILEAAYSVGYGEPYSFTRAFRKHFGYLPSELKR
;
A
#
# COMPACT_ATOMS: atom_id res chain seq x y z
N MET A 1 -12.72 27.13 -21.77
CA MET A 1 -12.78 25.76 -22.29
C MET A 1 -11.56 25.01 -21.77
N SER A 2 -11.66 24.42 -20.58
CA SER A 2 -10.60 23.60 -19.99
C SER A 2 -10.76 22.18 -20.52
N ARG A 3 -9.82 21.74 -21.35
CA ARG A 3 -9.69 20.33 -21.71
C ARG A 3 -9.17 19.57 -20.49
N SER A 4 -10.04 18.84 -19.82
CA SER A 4 -9.65 17.82 -18.88
C SER A 4 -8.88 16.74 -19.65
N ASN A 5 -7.57 16.65 -19.44
CA ASN A 5 -6.78 15.50 -19.85
C ASN A 5 -7.22 14.29 -19.00
N GLN A 6 -8.35 13.69 -19.35
CA GLN A 6 -8.65 12.33 -18.93
C GLN A 6 -7.72 11.42 -19.74
N THR A 7 -6.60 11.04 -19.14
CA THR A 7 -5.76 9.96 -19.64
C THR A 7 -6.62 8.68 -19.52
N THR A 8 -7.24 8.31 -20.64
CA THR A 8 -8.03 7.08 -20.75
C THR A 8 -7.03 5.94 -20.70
N TRP A 9 -6.81 5.36 -19.52
CA TRP A 9 -6.03 4.15 -19.36
C TRP A 9 -6.82 3.04 -20.05
N LEU A 10 -6.40 2.66 -21.22
CA LEU A 10 -6.94 1.51 -21.92
C LEU A 10 -6.36 0.25 -21.25
N PHE A 11 -7.20 -0.47 -20.55
CA PHE A 11 -6.87 -1.82 -20.08
C PHE A 11 -6.68 -2.75 -21.28
N PRO A 12 -5.86 -3.81 -21.16
CA PRO A 12 -5.78 -4.88 -22.15
C PRO A 12 -7.18 -5.41 -22.46
N GLN A 13 -7.43 -5.80 -23.73
CA GLN A 13 -8.77 -6.15 -24.22
C GLN A 13 -9.40 -7.41 -23.59
N SER A 14 -8.62 -8.27 -22.93
CA SER A 14 -9.11 -9.48 -22.27
C SER A 14 -9.06 -9.33 -20.75
N THR A 15 -10.10 -8.78 -20.15
CA THR A 15 -10.26 -8.70 -18.70
C THR A 15 -11.29 -9.69 -18.21
N GLN A 16 -11.03 -10.32 -17.06
CA GLN A 16 -12.03 -11.08 -16.32
C GLN A 16 -12.78 -10.12 -15.38
N GLU A 17 -14.09 -10.21 -15.33
CA GLU A 17 -14.87 -9.51 -14.32
C GLU A 17 -15.07 -10.41 -13.10
N CYS A 18 -14.65 -9.90 -11.93
CA CYS A 18 -14.81 -10.59 -10.67
C CYS A 18 -15.61 -9.69 -9.71
N TYR A 19 -16.42 -10.31 -8.86
CA TYR A 19 -17.14 -9.62 -7.79
C TYR A 19 -16.62 -10.13 -6.46
N PHE A 20 -16.16 -9.23 -5.64
CA PHE A 20 -15.74 -9.54 -4.27
C PHE A 20 -16.74 -8.96 -3.29
N VAL A 21 -17.08 -9.76 -2.28
CA VAL A 21 -17.88 -9.33 -1.14
C VAL A 21 -17.06 -9.59 0.11
N ASP A 22 -16.80 -8.57 0.90
CA ASP A 22 -16.06 -8.73 2.15
C ASP A 22 -16.95 -9.22 3.29
N GLU A 23 -16.36 -9.54 4.43
CA GLU A 23 -17.05 -10.01 5.63
C GLU A 23 -18.12 -9.02 6.15
N THR A 24 -18.06 -7.76 5.73
CA THR A 24 -19.02 -6.70 6.11
C THR A 24 -20.16 -6.56 5.11
N GLY A 25 -20.18 -7.36 4.05
CA GLY A 25 -21.12 -7.23 2.93
C GLY A 25 -20.81 -6.05 2.00
N ALA A 26 -19.63 -5.44 2.10
CA ALA A 26 -19.17 -4.48 1.12
C ALA A 26 -18.71 -5.22 -0.14
N SER A 27 -19.11 -4.73 -1.31
CA SER A 27 -18.80 -5.36 -2.59
C SER A 27 -17.93 -4.48 -3.46
N SER A 28 -17.07 -5.11 -4.25
CA SER A 28 -16.28 -4.48 -5.30
C SER A 28 -16.47 -5.23 -6.61
N GLN A 29 -16.67 -4.47 -7.68
CA GLN A 29 -16.57 -4.97 -9.05
C GLN A 29 -15.15 -4.76 -9.51
N VAL A 30 -14.45 -5.84 -9.84
CA VAL A 30 -13.05 -5.80 -10.27
C VAL A 30 -12.92 -6.34 -11.68
N GLN A 31 -12.37 -5.54 -12.56
CA GLN A 31 -11.87 -5.98 -13.86
C GLN A 31 -10.39 -6.32 -13.67
N LEU A 32 -10.06 -7.59 -13.82
CA LEU A 32 -8.71 -8.12 -13.68
C LEU A 32 -8.21 -8.60 -15.04
N TYR A 33 -7.03 -8.12 -15.40
CA TYR A 33 -6.22 -8.74 -16.45
C TYR A 33 -5.01 -9.38 -15.79
N GLU A 34 -4.74 -10.63 -16.15
CA GLU A 34 -3.56 -11.35 -15.70
C GLU A 34 -2.90 -12.04 -16.90
N GLU A 35 -1.59 -11.92 -16.99
CA GLU A 35 -0.76 -12.56 -17.99
C GLU A 35 0.43 -13.26 -17.35
N ASN A 36 0.45 -14.58 -17.50
CA ASN A 36 1.55 -15.41 -17.00
C ASN A 36 2.63 -15.54 -18.07
N LEU A 37 3.77 -14.91 -17.83
CA LEU A 37 5.01 -15.10 -18.57
C LEU A 37 5.83 -16.24 -17.94
N GLN A 38 6.90 -16.65 -18.60
CA GLN A 38 7.80 -17.69 -18.09
C GLN A 38 8.33 -17.29 -16.69
N ASP A 39 8.87 -16.09 -16.56
CA ASP A 39 9.60 -15.62 -15.36
C ASP A 39 8.90 -14.50 -14.61
N ALA A 40 7.69 -14.15 -14.96
CA ALA A 40 6.89 -13.13 -14.29
C ALA A 40 5.38 -13.36 -14.49
N THR A 41 4.58 -12.79 -13.61
CA THR A 41 3.13 -12.63 -13.82
C THR A 41 2.82 -11.13 -13.79
N ILE A 42 2.14 -10.63 -14.83
CA ILE A 42 1.69 -9.24 -14.93
C ILE A 42 0.22 -9.19 -14.59
N PHE A 43 -0.20 -8.20 -13.82
CA PHE A 43 -1.61 -7.95 -13.60
C PHE A 43 -1.98 -6.47 -13.71
N PHE A 44 -3.19 -6.20 -14.21
CA PHE A 44 -3.87 -4.91 -14.11
C PHE A 44 -5.20 -5.14 -13.39
N ALA A 45 -5.49 -4.31 -12.41
CA ALA A 45 -6.74 -4.37 -11.68
C ALA A 45 -7.43 -3.01 -11.70
N HIS A 46 -8.71 -3.00 -12.09
CA HIS A 46 -9.57 -1.84 -12.00
C HIS A 46 -10.76 -2.19 -11.12
N ALA A 47 -10.78 -1.70 -9.91
CA ALA A 47 -11.81 -1.95 -8.93
C ALA A 47 -12.75 -0.74 -8.79
N LYS A 48 -14.05 -1.01 -8.71
CA LYS A 48 -15.10 -0.02 -8.44
C LYS A 48 -15.92 -0.49 -7.26
N GLN A 49 -16.04 0.33 -6.24
CA GLN A 49 -16.81 0.05 -5.04
C GLN A 49 -17.43 1.30 -4.47
N PRO A 50 -18.69 1.22 -3.96
CA PRO A 50 -19.36 2.36 -3.34
C PRO A 50 -18.78 2.73 -1.97
N ARG A 51 -18.08 1.80 -1.33
CA ARG A 51 -17.44 1.94 0.00
C ARG A 51 -16.18 1.09 0.08
N PRO A 52 -15.24 1.39 1.01
CA PRO A 52 -14.03 0.60 1.18
C PRO A 52 -14.31 -0.89 1.38
N VAL A 53 -13.49 -1.72 0.74
CA VAL A 53 -13.58 -3.19 0.76
C VAL A 53 -12.28 -3.75 1.31
N ARG A 54 -12.37 -4.85 2.07
CA ARG A 54 -11.24 -5.61 2.61
C ARG A 54 -11.26 -7.00 1.99
N MET A 55 -10.26 -7.30 1.18
CA MET A 55 -10.13 -8.60 0.54
C MET A 55 -9.16 -9.44 1.35
N LYS A 56 -9.65 -10.57 1.92
CA LYS A 56 -8.76 -11.50 2.62
C LYS A 56 -7.82 -12.16 1.62
N GLU A 57 -6.57 -12.26 2.01
CA GLU A 57 -5.51 -12.89 1.21
C GLU A 57 -4.62 -13.72 2.11
N LEU A 58 -4.33 -14.93 1.66
CA LEU A 58 -3.33 -15.82 2.23
C LEU A 58 -2.31 -16.18 1.15
N GLN A 59 -1.10 -15.68 1.32
CA GLN A 59 0.04 -15.97 0.45
C GLN A 59 1.02 -16.85 1.22
N GLU A 60 1.12 -18.10 0.85
CA GLU A 60 1.99 -19.08 1.52
C GLU A 60 3.36 -19.22 0.83
N THR A 61 3.51 -18.68 -0.36
CA THR A 61 4.76 -18.74 -1.12
C THR A 61 5.43 -17.38 -1.19
N PRO A 62 6.77 -17.32 -1.10
CA PRO A 62 7.50 -16.05 -1.23
C PRO A 62 7.19 -15.35 -2.55
N GLN A 63 6.95 -14.04 -2.46
CA GLN A 63 6.70 -13.19 -3.64
C GLN A 63 7.56 -11.94 -3.62
N LEU A 64 8.22 -11.66 -4.74
CA LEU A 64 8.79 -10.38 -5.07
C LEU A 64 7.85 -9.68 -6.05
N ALA A 65 7.41 -8.47 -5.72
CA ALA A 65 6.47 -7.74 -6.56
C ALA A 65 6.93 -6.30 -6.81
N LEU A 66 6.74 -5.87 -8.05
CA LEU A 66 6.71 -4.47 -8.46
C LEU A 66 5.24 -4.03 -8.41
N TYR A 67 4.89 -3.12 -7.55
CA TYR A 67 3.50 -2.71 -7.33
C TYR A 67 3.31 -1.23 -7.57
N PHE A 68 2.28 -0.87 -8.35
CA PHE A 68 1.99 0.50 -8.76
C PHE A 68 0.51 0.80 -8.51
N CYS A 69 0.23 1.78 -7.67
CA CYS A 69 -1.10 2.36 -7.52
C CYS A 69 -1.23 3.55 -8.49
N LEU A 70 -2.00 3.37 -9.55
CA LEU A 70 -2.17 4.38 -10.60
C LEU A 70 -3.24 5.40 -10.22
N GLU A 71 -4.32 4.93 -9.55
CA GLU A 71 -5.44 5.76 -9.11
C GLU A 71 -6.06 5.19 -7.84
N GLY A 72 -6.52 6.08 -6.95
CA GLY A 72 -7.15 5.73 -5.68
C GLY A 72 -6.14 5.42 -4.59
N ASP A 73 -6.63 4.99 -3.42
CA ASP A 73 -5.84 4.62 -2.26
C ASP A 73 -6.08 3.15 -1.94
N THR A 74 -5.00 2.40 -1.81
CA THR A 74 -5.01 0.96 -1.50
C THR A 74 -4.04 0.66 -0.36
N GLY A 75 -3.99 -0.58 0.07
CA GLY A 75 -3.05 -0.98 1.10
C GLY A 75 -3.14 -2.46 1.43
N SER A 76 -2.39 -2.86 2.43
CA SER A 76 -2.45 -4.20 3.02
C SER A 76 -2.45 -4.10 4.54
N GLN A 77 -3.12 -5.03 5.19
CA GLN A 77 -3.18 -5.13 6.64
C GLN A 77 -3.00 -6.58 7.06
N SER A 78 -1.96 -6.85 7.82
CA SER A 78 -1.76 -8.10 8.55
C SER A 78 -2.06 -7.91 10.05
N ALA A 79 -1.84 -8.94 10.88
CA ALA A 79 -1.98 -8.83 12.33
C ALA A 79 -1.08 -7.72 12.91
N ASP A 80 0.12 -7.57 12.37
CA ASP A 80 1.16 -6.70 12.91
C ASP A 80 1.42 -5.44 12.09
N GLU A 81 0.96 -5.38 10.85
CA GLU A 81 1.33 -4.31 9.93
C GLU A 81 0.14 -3.77 9.14
N LEU A 82 0.07 -2.44 9.04
CA LEU A 82 -0.80 -1.71 8.13
C LEU A 82 0.08 -0.91 7.17
N TYR A 83 0.00 -1.22 5.90
CA TYR A 83 0.67 -0.50 4.83
C TYR A 83 -0.35 0.20 3.94
N LEU A 84 -0.14 1.48 3.66
CA LEU A 84 -1.02 2.28 2.80
C LEU A 84 -0.25 2.78 1.59
N LEU A 85 -0.83 2.64 0.41
CA LEU A 85 -0.31 3.09 -0.87
C LEU A 85 -1.33 4.03 -1.52
N LYS A 86 -0.91 5.25 -1.79
CA LYS A 86 -1.76 6.27 -2.42
C LYS A 86 -1.64 6.21 -3.94
N GLY A 87 -2.64 6.76 -4.62
CA GLY A 87 -2.58 6.93 -6.06
C GLY A 87 -1.33 7.69 -6.50
N GLN A 88 -0.77 7.33 -7.64
CA GLN A 88 0.49 7.85 -8.19
C GLN A 88 1.72 7.48 -7.34
N GLN A 89 1.69 6.32 -6.67
CA GLN A 89 2.83 5.77 -5.92
C GLN A 89 3.12 4.34 -6.35
N HIS A 90 4.34 3.92 -6.09
CA HIS A 90 4.81 2.56 -6.35
C HIS A 90 5.81 2.09 -5.30
N LEU A 91 6.03 0.78 -5.27
CA LEU A 91 7.03 0.12 -4.43
C LEU A 91 7.62 -1.11 -5.13
N ILE A 92 8.77 -1.58 -4.63
CA ILE A 92 9.26 -2.95 -4.83
C ILE A 92 9.27 -3.57 -3.45
N GLY A 93 8.57 -4.69 -3.29
CA GLY A 93 8.48 -5.39 -2.03
C GLY A 93 8.66 -6.89 -2.19
N TYR A 94 9.24 -7.51 -1.18
CA TYR A 94 9.33 -8.95 -1.01
C TYR A 94 8.63 -9.37 0.26
N LYS A 95 7.71 -10.32 0.13
CA LYS A 95 6.98 -10.94 1.23
C LYS A 95 7.20 -12.45 1.18
N PRO A 96 7.87 -13.06 2.18
CA PRO A 96 8.01 -14.51 2.25
C PRO A 96 6.68 -15.19 2.57
N TYR A 97 5.81 -14.51 3.30
CA TYR A 97 4.50 -14.96 3.73
C TYR A 97 3.58 -13.76 3.97
N PHE A 98 2.30 -13.88 3.65
CA PHE A 98 1.31 -12.86 4.01
C PHE A 98 -0.03 -13.53 4.38
N ASP A 99 -0.53 -13.23 5.57
CA ASP A 99 -1.91 -13.53 6.00
C ASP A 99 -2.55 -12.23 6.47
N GLY A 100 -3.53 -11.75 5.71
CA GLY A 100 -4.11 -10.47 5.98
C GLY A 100 -5.20 -10.05 5.00
N HIS A 101 -5.31 -8.76 4.81
CA HIS A 101 -6.30 -8.18 3.92
C HIS A 101 -5.65 -7.15 2.99
N TYR A 102 -5.99 -7.20 1.71
CA TYR A 102 -5.84 -6.05 0.83
C TYR A 102 -6.97 -5.06 1.06
N LEU A 103 -6.63 -3.77 1.09
CA LEU A 103 -7.53 -2.67 1.39
C LEU A 103 -7.81 -1.87 0.12
N LEU A 104 -9.07 -1.78 -0.28
CA LEU A 104 -9.55 -0.93 -1.35
C LEU A 104 -10.25 0.27 -0.73
N ASN A 105 -9.52 1.38 -0.53
CA ASN A 105 -9.98 2.50 0.30
C ASN A 105 -10.66 3.63 -0.48
N SER A 106 -10.58 3.62 -1.81
CA SER A 106 -11.20 4.62 -2.69
C SER A 106 -12.31 4.04 -3.54
N PRO A 107 -13.30 4.84 -4.01
CA PRO A 107 -14.39 4.37 -4.86
C PRO A 107 -13.93 3.76 -6.20
N VAL A 108 -12.80 4.25 -6.71
CA VAL A 108 -12.14 3.73 -7.91
C VAL A 108 -10.68 3.48 -7.57
N ILE A 109 -10.19 2.30 -7.96
CA ILE A 109 -8.79 1.93 -7.81
C ILE A 109 -8.30 1.35 -9.12
N LYS A 110 -7.12 1.81 -9.56
CA LYS A 110 -6.40 1.23 -10.68
C LYS A 110 -5.00 0.88 -10.24
N ASN A 111 -4.69 -0.40 -10.33
CA ASN A 111 -3.41 -0.94 -9.97
C ASN A 111 -2.78 -1.65 -11.16
N PHE A 112 -1.47 -1.58 -11.21
CA PHE A 112 -0.62 -2.40 -12.07
C PHE A 112 0.41 -3.10 -11.18
N GLY A 113 0.74 -4.34 -11.49
CA GLY A 113 1.79 -5.04 -10.78
C GLY A 113 2.45 -6.12 -11.60
N VAL A 114 3.63 -6.49 -11.16
CA VAL A 114 4.42 -7.59 -11.71
C VAL A 114 4.91 -8.44 -10.55
N VAL A 115 4.52 -9.70 -10.53
CA VAL A 115 5.09 -10.70 -9.61
C VAL A 115 6.27 -11.35 -10.33
N ILE A 116 7.45 -11.26 -9.74
CA ILE A 116 8.69 -11.79 -10.27
C ILE A 116 8.86 -13.23 -9.81
N LYS A 117 9.09 -14.15 -10.74
CA LYS A 117 9.39 -15.55 -10.48
C LYS A 117 10.90 -15.78 -10.36
N GLU A 118 11.29 -16.89 -9.77
CA GLU A 118 12.69 -17.21 -9.45
C GLU A 118 13.65 -17.08 -10.66
N GLY A 119 13.21 -17.49 -11.86
CA GLY A 119 14.04 -17.39 -13.08
C GLY A 119 14.47 -15.96 -13.44
N MET A 120 13.70 -14.94 -13.05
CA MET A 120 14.04 -13.55 -13.28
C MET A 120 14.93 -12.96 -12.16
N PHE A 121 14.94 -13.53 -10.95
CA PHE A 121 15.73 -13.01 -9.83
C PHE A 121 17.19 -12.81 -10.19
N ASN A 122 17.83 -13.81 -10.81
CA ASN A 122 19.25 -13.75 -11.19
C ASN A 122 19.56 -12.63 -12.19
N ARG A 123 18.59 -12.24 -13.02
CA ARG A 123 18.74 -11.13 -13.99
C ARG A 123 18.54 -9.76 -13.36
N LEU A 124 17.84 -9.70 -12.23
CA LEU A 124 17.57 -8.48 -11.48
C LEU A 124 18.53 -8.29 -10.30
N TYR A 125 19.39 -9.29 -10.05
CA TYR A 125 20.40 -9.21 -9.01
C TYR A 125 21.55 -8.28 -9.46
N ILE A 126 21.53 -7.05 -8.95
CA ILE A 126 22.46 -5.99 -9.27
C ILE A 126 23.03 -5.47 -7.96
N GLU A 127 24.35 -5.53 -7.80
CA GLU A 127 25.05 -5.11 -6.58
C GLU A 127 25.58 -3.67 -6.61
N GLU A 128 25.57 -3.01 -7.77
CA GLU A 128 26.09 -1.66 -7.95
C GLU A 128 25.34 -0.58 -7.18
N LEU A 129 24.07 -0.85 -6.84
CA LEU A 129 23.25 0.05 -6.06
C LEU A 129 23.13 -0.43 -4.60
N ASP A 130 23.53 0.41 -3.66
CA ASP A 130 23.48 0.07 -2.24
C ASP A 130 22.07 -0.25 -1.73
N VAL A 131 21.01 0.35 -2.33
CA VAL A 131 19.62 0.02 -1.97
C VAL A 131 19.28 -1.39 -2.38
N LEU A 132 19.73 -1.83 -3.57
CA LEU A 132 19.51 -3.18 -4.06
C LEU A 132 20.28 -4.20 -3.25
N LYS A 133 21.57 -3.93 -2.95
CA LYS A 133 22.36 -4.84 -2.11
C LYS A 133 21.65 -5.13 -0.78
N ARG A 134 21.24 -4.10 -0.05
CA ARG A 134 20.52 -4.27 1.23
C ARG A 134 19.15 -4.94 1.07
N PHE A 135 18.48 -4.70 -0.03
CA PHE A 135 17.21 -5.34 -0.34
C PHE A 135 17.42 -6.84 -0.57
N TRP A 136 18.41 -7.22 -1.41
CA TRP A 136 18.72 -8.61 -1.69
C TRP A 136 19.24 -9.37 -0.48
N ASP A 137 20.03 -8.73 0.40
CA ASP A 137 20.46 -9.34 1.66
C ASP A 137 19.27 -9.83 2.49
N LYS A 138 18.20 -9.04 2.58
CA LYS A 138 16.96 -9.42 3.28
C LYS A 138 16.17 -10.50 2.52
N VAL A 139 16.06 -10.39 1.21
CA VAL A 139 15.36 -11.37 0.35
C VAL A 139 16.02 -12.75 0.52
N HIS A 140 17.35 -12.82 0.45
CA HIS A 140 18.10 -14.06 0.65
C HIS A 140 17.97 -14.62 2.08
N ALA A 141 17.81 -13.75 3.06
CA ALA A 141 17.53 -14.14 4.45
C ALA A 141 16.05 -14.56 4.68
N GLY A 142 15.21 -14.53 3.64
CA GLY A 142 13.77 -14.84 3.76
C GLY A 142 13.00 -13.85 4.64
N GLN A 143 13.45 -12.60 4.71
CA GLN A 143 12.84 -11.56 5.53
C GLN A 143 12.01 -10.61 4.68
N ASP A 144 10.93 -10.09 5.25
CA ASP A 144 10.17 -8.99 4.65
C ASP A 144 11.09 -7.85 4.25
N ALA A 145 10.95 -7.38 3.01
CA ALA A 145 11.78 -6.32 2.50
C ALA A 145 11.02 -5.40 1.54
N ASP A 146 11.15 -4.10 1.76
CA ASP A 146 10.83 -3.07 0.79
C ASP A 146 12.13 -2.39 0.34
N ILE A 147 12.22 -2.02 -0.95
CA ILE A 147 13.41 -1.36 -1.50
C ILE A 147 13.64 0.01 -0.86
N THR A 148 12.56 0.68 -0.46
CA THR A 148 12.55 1.94 0.28
C THR A 148 11.60 1.86 1.49
N PRO A 149 11.87 2.61 2.57
CA PRO A 149 11.01 2.62 3.76
C PRO A 149 9.58 3.14 3.51
N SER A 150 9.36 3.84 2.41
CA SER A 150 8.05 4.37 2.03
C SER A 150 7.88 4.29 0.51
N ALA A 151 6.61 4.25 0.06
CA ALA A 151 6.29 4.25 -1.35
C ALA A 151 6.88 5.46 -2.08
N MET A 152 7.34 5.25 -3.30
CA MET A 152 7.93 6.27 -4.17
C MET A 152 6.88 6.90 -5.08
N PRO A 153 7.03 8.19 -5.45
CA PRO A 153 6.16 8.81 -6.42
C PRO A 153 6.37 8.23 -7.82
N LEU A 154 5.27 8.00 -8.52
CA LEU A 154 5.27 7.48 -9.88
C LEU A 154 5.78 8.54 -10.86
N THR A 155 6.69 8.16 -11.75
CA THR A 155 7.28 9.06 -12.74
C THR A 155 6.60 8.92 -14.12
N ALA A 156 6.70 9.94 -14.95
CA ALA A 156 6.17 9.89 -16.32
C ALA A 156 6.79 8.76 -17.15
N ARG A 157 8.08 8.44 -16.92
CA ARG A 157 8.75 7.33 -17.61
C ARG A 157 8.16 5.97 -17.22
N GLN A 158 7.93 5.74 -15.93
CA GLN A 158 7.29 4.51 -15.44
C GLN A 158 5.87 4.37 -15.98
N LEU A 159 5.09 5.46 -16.02
CA LEU A 159 3.77 5.47 -16.64
C LEU A 159 3.82 5.10 -18.12
N SER A 160 4.79 5.63 -18.86
CA SER A 160 5.00 5.26 -20.27
C SER A 160 5.31 3.78 -20.44
N LEU A 161 6.16 3.20 -19.58
CA LEU A 161 6.48 1.78 -19.63
C LEU A 161 5.27 0.88 -19.29
N ILE A 162 4.46 1.27 -18.32
CA ILE A 162 3.22 0.57 -17.98
C ILE A 162 2.25 0.63 -19.17
N HIS A 163 2.15 1.78 -19.85
CA HIS A 163 1.37 1.92 -21.06
C HIS A 163 1.89 1.02 -22.18
N ASP A 164 3.20 0.96 -22.40
CA ASP A 164 3.83 0.10 -23.41
C ASP A 164 3.52 -1.39 -23.14
N ILE A 165 3.55 -1.81 -21.87
CA ILE A 165 3.16 -3.15 -21.45
C ILE A 165 1.69 -3.43 -21.78
N ALA A 166 0.79 -2.50 -21.40
CA ALA A 166 -0.65 -2.66 -21.63
C ALA A 166 -1.02 -2.75 -23.11
N HIS A 167 -0.23 -2.10 -24.00
CA HIS A 167 -0.47 -1.99 -25.44
C HIS A 167 0.60 -2.68 -26.27
N CYS A 168 1.17 -3.78 -25.76
CA CYS A 168 2.18 -4.54 -26.48
C CYS A 168 1.70 -4.93 -27.89
N PRO A 169 2.40 -4.50 -28.97
CA PRO A 169 1.97 -4.78 -30.34
C PRO A 169 2.36 -6.16 -30.84
N PHE A 170 3.09 -6.94 -30.05
CA PHE A 170 3.64 -8.22 -30.45
C PHE A 170 2.81 -9.39 -29.95
N THR A 171 2.99 -10.57 -30.56
CA THR A 171 2.39 -11.85 -30.18
C THR A 171 3.46 -12.94 -30.04
N GLY A 172 3.14 -14.07 -29.44
CA GLY A 172 4.02 -15.21 -29.30
C GLY A 172 5.34 -14.89 -28.58
N GLN A 173 6.45 -15.45 -29.08
CA GLN A 173 7.77 -15.27 -28.46
C GLN A 173 8.25 -13.82 -28.47
N MET A 174 7.90 -13.03 -29.49
CA MET A 174 8.22 -11.61 -29.55
C MET A 174 7.51 -10.85 -28.42
N ARG A 175 6.27 -11.17 -28.11
CA ARG A 175 5.54 -10.61 -26.99
C ARG A 175 6.26 -10.91 -25.69
N GLN A 176 6.63 -12.16 -25.44
CA GLN A 176 7.34 -12.56 -24.23
C GLN A 176 8.64 -11.75 -24.05
N ALA A 177 9.49 -11.71 -25.08
CA ALA A 177 10.75 -10.95 -25.03
C ALA A 177 10.53 -9.45 -24.80
N TYR A 178 9.52 -8.85 -25.44
CA TYR A 178 9.16 -7.45 -25.25
C TYR A 178 8.72 -7.19 -23.82
N MET A 179 7.80 -8.00 -23.27
CA MET A 179 7.29 -7.87 -21.92
C MET A 179 8.43 -7.98 -20.88
N GLU A 180 9.28 -8.99 -21.02
CA GLU A 180 10.42 -9.18 -20.12
C GLU A 180 11.37 -7.96 -20.16
N SER A 181 11.68 -7.44 -21.36
CA SER A 181 12.50 -6.24 -21.47
C SER A 181 11.91 -5.03 -20.78
N LYS A 182 10.59 -4.83 -20.88
CA LYS A 182 9.87 -3.73 -20.22
C LYS A 182 9.80 -3.89 -18.70
N ILE A 183 9.65 -5.10 -18.21
CA ILE A 183 9.69 -5.41 -16.77
C ILE A 183 11.08 -5.08 -16.20
N ILE A 184 12.15 -5.51 -16.87
CA ILE A 184 13.52 -5.21 -16.45
C ILE A 184 13.76 -3.69 -16.46
N GLU A 185 13.36 -3.00 -17.53
CA GLU A 185 13.48 -1.54 -17.61
C GLU A 185 12.74 -0.85 -16.46
N LEU A 186 11.52 -1.30 -16.15
CA LEU A 186 10.69 -0.75 -15.09
C LEU A 186 11.36 -0.95 -13.71
N PHE A 187 11.89 -2.15 -13.44
CA PHE A 187 12.64 -2.44 -12.23
C PHE A 187 13.87 -1.53 -12.08
N LEU A 188 14.66 -1.36 -13.15
CA LEU A 188 15.85 -0.51 -13.12
C LEU A 188 15.52 0.95 -12.82
N PHE A 189 14.41 1.49 -13.38
CA PHE A 189 13.97 2.85 -13.05
C PHE A 189 13.50 2.97 -11.61
N GLN A 190 12.81 1.97 -11.05
CA GLN A 190 12.44 1.96 -9.64
C GLN A 190 13.67 1.91 -8.73
N ALA A 191 14.63 1.04 -9.03
CA ALA A 191 15.86 0.89 -8.27
C ALA A 191 16.74 2.17 -8.32
N SER A 192 16.90 2.76 -9.50
CA SER A 192 17.61 4.03 -9.67
C SER A 192 16.96 5.17 -8.92
N GLN A 193 15.62 5.23 -8.93
CA GLN A 193 14.87 6.22 -8.14
C GLN A 193 15.08 6.01 -6.63
N ALA A 194 15.02 4.76 -6.16
CA ALA A 194 15.27 4.42 -4.76
C ALA A 194 16.68 4.85 -4.33
N GLU A 195 17.71 4.59 -5.14
CA GLU A 195 19.07 5.04 -4.87
C GLU A 195 19.19 6.58 -4.84
N SER A 196 18.50 7.28 -5.75
CA SER A 196 18.51 8.75 -5.79
C SER A 196 17.82 9.40 -4.58
N LEU A 197 16.93 8.69 -3.92
CA LEU A 197 16.24 9.13 -2.71
C LEU A 197 17.06 8.88 -1.44
N LYS A 198 18.02 7.96 -1.46
CA LYS A 198 18.92 7.62 -0.36
C LYS A 198 19.68 8.82 0.21
N GLY A 199 20.10 9.76 -0.61
CA GLY A 199 20.86 10.94 -0.18
C GLY A 199 20.02 12.18 0.14
N LYS A 200 18.73 12.19 -0.17
CA LYS A 200 17.85 13.37 0.03
C LYS A 200 17.18 13.41 1.40
N SER A 201 17.15 12.30 2.14
CA SER A 201 16.79 12.29 3.55
C SER A 201 18.04 12.56 4.37
N SER A 202 18.22 13.80 4.84
CA SER A 202 19.28 14.19 5.79
C SER A 202 19.16 13.50 7.16
N PHE A 203 18.25 12.54 7.26
CA PHE A 203 17.94 11.82 8.47
C PHE A 203 18.00 10.32 8.20
N GLN A 204 19.14 9.71 8.53
CA GLN A 204 19.25 8.26 8.51
C GLN A 204 18.70 7.68 9.82
N LEU A 205 17.64 6.87 9.70
CA LEU A 205 17.22 6.03 10.81
C LEU A 205 18.27 4.92 11.00
N SER A 206 18.81 4.82 12.22
CA SER A 206 19.62 3.65 12.57
C SER A 206 18.71 2.41 12.65
N ALA A 207 19.29 1.20 12.54
CA ALA A 207 18.53 -0.04 12.78
C ALA A 207 17.81 0.00 14.15
N SER A 208 18.50 0.49 15.19
CA SER A 208 17.91 0.69 16.52
C SER A 208 16.77 1.71 16.53
N ASP A 209 16.86 2.82 15.77
CA ASP A 209 15.76 3.78 15.68
C ASP A 209 14.56 3.16 14.93
N THR A 210 14.80 2.33 13.92
CA THR A 210 13.76 1.60 13.18
C THR A 210 13.01 0.64 14.11
N GLU A 211 13.71 -0.18 14.89
CA GLU A 211 13.10 -1.06 15.89
C GLU A 211 12.26 -0.28 16.92
N LYS A 212 12.80 0.82 17.41
CA LYS A 212 12.09 1.73 18.34
C LYS A 212 10.83 2.33 17.73
N LEU A 213 10.84 2.65 16.44
CA LEU A 213 9.66 3.15 15.72
C LEU A 213 8.60 2.06 15.56
N HIS A 214 8.98 0.83 15.25
CA HIS A 214 8.06 -0.31 15.23
C HIS A 214 7.48 -0.59 16.62
N ALA A 215 8.30 -0.53 17.67
CA ALA A 215 7.84 -0.65 19.05
C ALA A 215 6.85 0.47 19.43
N ALA A 216 7.15 1.71 19.06
CA ALA A 216 6.24 2.86 19.26
C ALA A 216 4.91 2.65 18.55
N ARG A 217 4.92 2.18 17.31
CA ARG A 217 3.73 1.87 16.52
C ARG A 217 2.88 0.79 17.18
N SER A 218 3.50 -0.30 17.63
CA SER A 218 2.83 -1.39 18.34
C SER A 218 2.23 -0.91 19.65
N TRP A 219 2.97 -0.09 20.41
CA TRP A 219 2.48 0.50 21.65
C TRP A 219 1.27 1.41 21.43
N ILE A 220 1.30 2.29 20.43
CA ILE A 220 0.15 3.15 20.06
C ILE A 220 -1.08 2.30 19.74
N ARG A 221 -0.92 1.19 19.02
CA ARG A 221 -2.02 0.29 18.69
C ARG A 221 -2.63 -0.37 19.94
N GLN A 222 -1.79 -0.84 20.85
CA GLN A 222 -2.24 -1.48 22.09
C GLN A 222 -2.97 -0.52 23.03
N HIS A 223 -2.58 0.76 23.04
CA HIS A 223 -3.12 1.79 23.94
C HIS A 223 -4.02 2.81 23.21
N MET A 224 -4.55 2.46 22.04
CA MET A 224 -5.27 3.42 21.18
C MET A 224 -6.51 4.03 21.82
N PHE A 225 -7.07 3.41 22.85
CA PHE A 225 -8.23 3.93 23.59
C PHE A 225 -7.86 4.82 24.77
N GLU A 226 -6.60 4.85 25.15
CA GLU A 226 -6.10 5.68 26.25
C GLU A 226 -5.74 7.07 25.74
N PRO A 227 -5.85 8.09 26.62
CA PRO A 227 -5.26 9.40 26.33
C PRO A 227 -3.74 9.26 26.15
N MET A 228 -3.20 9.76 25.05
CA MET A 228 -1.76 9.73 24.85
C MET A 228 -1.23 11.07 24.34
N SER A 229 0.00 11.39 24.76
CA SER A 229 0.72 12.57 24.33
C SER A 229 1.99 12.21 23.56
N MET A 230 2.49 13.15 22.76
CA MET A 230 3.75 12.98 22.04
C MET A 230 4.90 12.68 23.03
N THR A 231 4.95 13.39 24.16
CA THR A 231 5.95 13.18 25.20
C THR A 231 5.92 11.76 25.78
N GLN A 232 4.73 11.19 25.97
CA GLN A 232 4.56 9.83 26.45
C GLN A 232 5.07 8.81 25.44
N ILE A 233 4.73 8.97 24.15
CA ILE A 233 5.20 8.09 23.07
C ILE A 233 6.73 8.18 22.95
N CYS A 234 7.31 9.38 23.02
CA CYS A 234 8.77 9.57 23.03
C CYS A 234 9.43 8.81 24.18
N ARG A 235 8.86 8.92 25.40
CA ARG A 235 9.40 8.25 26.59
C ARG A 235 9.37 6.73 26.46
N VAL A 236 8.25 6.17 25.98
CA VAL A 236 8.10 4.71 25.85
C VAL A 236 8.99 4.15 24.75
N SER A 237 9.11 4.86 23.64
CA SER A 237 9.94 4.42 22.52
C SER A 237 11.44 4.67 22.70
N GLY A 238 11.82 5.55 23.62
CA GLY A 238 13.22 6.00 23.76
C GLY A 238 13.71 6.83 22.57
N LEU A 239 12.78 7.50 21.87
CA LEU A 239 13.06 8.40 20.75
C LEU A 239 12.76 9.84 21.16
N ASN A 240 13.55 10.80 20.68
CA ASN A 240 13.18 12.20 20.78
C ASN A 240 12.05 12.53 19.79
N GLU A 241 11.36 13.65 20.01
CA GLU A 241 10.20 14.05 19.22
C GLU A 241 10.52 14.23 17.73
N PHE A 242 11.71 14.75 17.41
CA PHE A 242 12.16 14.92 16.03
C PHE A 242 12.29 13.55 15.32
N LYS A 243 13.00 12.60 15.92
CA LYS A 243 13.17 11.25 15.39
C LYS A 243 11.83 10.51 15.27
N LEU A 244 10.97 10.64 16.29
CA LEU A 244 9.66 10.01 16.26
C LEU A 244 8.79 10.58 15.14
N LYS A 245 8.63 11.90 15.02
CA LYS A 245 7.82 12.54 13.98
C LYS A 245 8.33 12.25 12.57
N LYS A 246 9.64 12.35 12.37
CA LYS A 246 10.26 12.18 11.07
C LYS A 246 10.28 10.72 10.69
N GLY A 247 10.69 9.84 11.60
CA GLY A 247 10.72 8.40 11.38
C GLY A 247 9.35 7.79 11.10
N PHE A 248 8.30 8.26 11.80
CA PHE A 248 6.93 7.82 11.50
C PHE A 248 6.50 8.18 10.08
N ARG A 249 6.84 9.38 9.59
CA ARG A 249 6.53 9.78 8.22
C ARG A 249 7.34 9.00 7.18
N GLU A 250 8.62 8.76 7.46
CA GLU A 250 9.52 8.06 6.55
C GLU A 250 9.24 6.55 6.51
N LEU A 251 8.96 5.94 7.66
CA LEU A 251 8.81 4.50 7.77
C LEU A 251 7.36 4.04 7.50
N PHE A 252 6.37 4.83 7.93
CA PHE A 252 4.95 4.43 7.89
C PHE A 252 4.08 5.35 7.02
N GLY A 253 4.65 6.34 6.32
CA GLY A 253 3.92 7.24 5.42
C GLY A 253 2.91 8.18 6.09
N THR A 254 2.78 8.14 7.43
CA THR A 254 1.80 8.90 8.21
C THR A 254 2.45 9.57 9.42
N THR A 255 1.72 10.46 10.09
CA THR A 255 2.17 11.00 11.37
C THR A 255 1.77 10.08 12.53
N THR A 256 2.44 10.18 13.68
CA THR A 256 2.12 9.42 14.89
C THR A 256 0.64 9.49 15.27
N PHE A 257 0.07 10.69 15.30
CA PHE A 257 -1.36 10.88 15.57
C PHE A 257 -2.26 10.63 14.36
N GLY A 258 -1.72 10.73 13.14
CA GLY A 258 -2.39 10.26 11.92
C GLY A 258 -2.67 8.77 12.00
N TYR A 259 -1.66 7.98 12.35
CA TYR A 259 -1.80 6.53 12.56
C TYR A 259 -2.79 6.19 13.68
N LEU A 260 -2.72 6.87 14.83
CA LEU A 260 -3.70 6.69 15.91
C LEU A 260 -5.14 6.97 15.41
N ASN A 261 -5.33 8.04 14.64
CA ASN A 261 -6.64 8.37 14.09
C ASN A 261 -7.12 7.32 13.07
N GLU A 262 -6.25 6.79 12.24
CA GLU A 262 -6.56 5.68 11.31
C GLU A 262 -7.06 4.45 12.06
N LEU A 263 -6.36 4.04 13.13
CA LEU A 263 -6.75 2.93 13.98
C LEU A 263 -8.15 3.15 14.59
N LYS A 264 -8.37 4.34 15.17
CA LYS A 264 -9.65 4.71 15.78
C LYS A 264 -10.79 4.75 14.77
N MET A 265 -10.58 5.31 13.60
CA MET A 265 -11.58 5.36 12.53
C MET A 265 -11.92 3.96 12.00
N THR A 266 -10.91 3.13 11.79
CA THR A 266 -11.09 1.73 11.36
C THR A 266 -11.87 0.93 12.39
N TYR A 267 -11.53 1.06 13.67
CA TYR A 267 -12.25 0.39 14.76
C TYR A 267 -13.70 0.87 14.87
N ALA A 268 -13.94 2.18 14.83
CA ALA A 268 -15.31 2.73 14.85
C ALA A 268 -16.15 2.23 13.68
N ARG A 269 -15.55 2.13 12.48
CA ARG A 269 -16.22 1.55 11.32
C ARG A 269 -16.60 0.09 11.56
N GLN A 270 -15.73 -0.72 12.14
CA GLN A 270 -16.01 -2.12 12.48
C GLN A 270 -17.16 -2.23 13.50
N LEU A 271 -17.17 -1.38 14.53
CA LEU A 271 -18.27 -1.34 15.51
C LEU A 271 -19.61 -1.04 14.85
N ILE A 272 -19.66 -0.06 13.94
CA ILE A 272 -20.89 0.31 13.23
C ILE A 272 -21.40 -0.82 12.32
N LEU A 273 -20.48 -1.55 11.68
CA LEU A 273 -20.81 -2.63 10.75
C LEU A 273 -21.20 -3.94 11.45
N ASN A 274 -20.40 -4.36 12.44
CA ASN A 274 -20.49 -5.70 13.03
C ASN A 274 -21.37 -5.76 14.29
N SER A 275 -21.59 -4.63 14.93
CA SER A 275 -22.38 -4.52 16.14
C SER A 275 -23.62 -3.68 15.85
N ARG A 276 -24.74 -3.96 16.51
CA ARG A 276 -25.90 -3.07 16.52
C ARG A 276 -25.64 -1.73 17.24
N CYS A 277 -24.37 -1.32 17.26
CA CYS A 277 -23.86 -0.12 17.91
C CYS A 277 -24.37 1.14 17.17
N SER A 278 -24.82 2.13 17.90
CA SER A 278 -25.18 3.42 17.33
C SER A 278 -23.93 4.21 16.91
N ILE A 279 -24.10 5.16 16.01
CA ILE A 279 -23.00 6.05 15.60
C ILE A 279 -22.46 6.83 16.81
N LEU A 280 -23.34 7.18 17.75
CA LEU A 280 -23.00 7.87 18.99
C LEU A 280 -22.10 7.02 19.88
N GLU A 281 -22.46 5.76 20.09
CA GLU A 281 -21.68 4.80 20.87
C GLU A 281 -20.32 4.53 20.22
N ALA A 282 -20.27 4.38 18.89
CA ALA A 282 -19.02 4.22 18.17
C ALA A 282 -18.11 5.45 18.33
N ALA A 283 -18.68 6.68 18.28
CA ALA A 283 -17.91 7.91 18.50
C ALA A 283 -17.30 7.97 19.89
N TYR A 284 -18.07 7.65 20.93
CA TYR A 284 -17.57 7.63 22.31
C TYR A 284 -16.51 6.53 22.53
N SER A 285 -16.70 5.35 21.94
CA SER A 285 -15.76 4.23 22.06
C SER A 285 -14.35 4.55 21.53
N VAL A 286 -14.25 5.48 20.56
CA VAL A 286 -12.96 5.91 20.02
C VAL A 286 -12.49 7.27 20.59
N GLY A 287 -13.20 7.78 21.62
CA GLY A 287 -12.77 8.94 22.41
C GLY A 287 -13.17 10.29 21.83
N TYR A 288 -14.21 10.35 20.99
CA TYR A 288 -14.81 11.62 20.59
C TYR A 288 -15.90 12.02 21.57
N GLY A 289 -15.75 13.20 22.20
CA GLY A 289 -16.77 13.74 23.11
C GLY A 289 -18.01 14.27 22.37
N GLU A 290 -17.88 14.60 21.08
CA GLU A 290 -18.92 15.21 20.26
C GLU A 290 -19.15 14.40 18.97
N PRO A 291 -20.41 13.93 18.73
CA PRO A 291 -20.74 13.14 17.53
C PRO A 291 -20.48 13.89 16.21
N TYR A 292 -20.64 15.20 16.21
CA TYR A 292 -20.36 16.02 15.03
C TYR A 292 -18.87 15.98 14.65
N SER A 293 -17.98 16.10 15.63
CA SER A 293 -16.53 16.02 15.43
C SER A 293 -16.12 14.66 14.90
N PHE A 294 -16.72 13.58 15.42
CA PHE A 294 -16.53 12.23 14.91
C PHE A 294 -17.00 12.08 13.46
N THR A 295 -18.23 12.50 13.16
CA THR A 295 -18.79 12.40 11.81
C THR A 295 -17.94 13.14 10.78
N ARG A 296 -17.43 14.32 11.12
CA ARG A 296 -16.52 15.09 10.28
C ARG A 296 -15.19 14.37 10.06
N ALA A 297 -14.59 13.83 11.13
CA ALA A 297 -13.33 13.08 11.04
C ALA A 297 -13.51 11.79 10.25
N PHE A 298 -14.62 11.07 10.46
CA PHE A 298 -14.96 9.85 9.76
C PHE A 298 -15.14 10.10 8.25
N ARG A 299 -15.93 11.14 7.89
CA ARG A 299 -16.09 11.53 6.48
C ARG A 299 -14.78 11.97 5.85
N LYS A 300 -13.94 12.71 6.58
CA LYS A 300 -12.60 13.09 6.08
C LYS A 300 -11.73 11.88 5.82
N HIS A 301 -11.85 10.83 6.64
CA HIS A 301 -11.01 9.62 6.55
C HIS A 301 -11.52 8.65 5.47
N PHE A 302 -12.83 8.39 5.39
CA PHE A 302 -13.42 7.39 4.51
C PHE A 302 -14.11 7.96 3.27
N GLY A 303 -14.33 9.25 3.17
CA GLY A 303 -15.02 9.90 2.05
C GLY A 303 -16.55 9.87 2.12
N TYR A 304 -17.16 9.13 3.07
CA TYR A 304 -18.60 8.97 3.26
C TYR A 304 -19.00 9.12 4.72
N LEU A 305 -20.30 9.28 4.99
CA LEU A 305 -20.81 9.47 6.34
C LEU A 305 -20.97 8.13 7.09
N PRO A 306 -20.79 8.10 8.44
CA PRO A 306 -21.05 6.89 9.24
C PRO A 306 -22.48 6.33 9.08
N SER A 307 -23.46 7.20 8.80
CA SER A 307 -24.86 6.82 8.59
C SER A 307 -25.08 6.00 7.32
N GLU A 308 -24.20 6.12 6.33
CA GLU A 308 -24.27 5.37 5.08
C GLU A 308 -23.90 3.89 5.25
N LEU A 309 -23.23 3.53 6.37
CA LEU A 309 -22.90 2.15 6.71
C LEU A 309 -24.09 1.32 7.23
N LYS A 310 -25.17 1.97 7.62
CA LYS A 310 -26.35 1.32 8.22
C LYS A 310 -27.51 1.10 7.24
N ARG A 311 -27.25 1.30 5.95
CA ARG A 311 -28.25 1.09 4.89
C ARG A 311 -28.17 -0.30 4.30
#